data_2de425abc2f1db06a02ef740d9a2440b
#
_entry.id   2de425abc2f1db06a02ef740d9a2440b
#
_cell.length_a   1.000
_cell.length_b   1.000
_cell.length_c   1.000
_cell.angle_alpha   90.00
_cell.angle_beta   90.00
_cell.angle_gamma   90.00
#
_symmetry.space_group_name_H-M   'P 1'
#
loop_
_entity.id
_entity.type
_entity.pdbx_description
1 polymer ?
#
loop_
_entity_poly.entity_id
_entity_poly.type
_entity_poly.pdbx_seq_one_letter_code
_entity_poly.pdbx_strand_id
1 'polypeptide(L)'
;MKFVDAYGKERNLKNAKKYLIDWRKPSRSKFQTAVKKFLYRYWKNDIVFEEFRVVGSRLSLDFYNANKKIAVEVQGAQHTKYVKFFHKNRFKYADQLKRDEKKLDFCKANDIKLAEVYPQDVVTASLFEDQEIYLWI
;
A
#
# COMPACT_ATOMS: atom_id res chain seq x y z
N MET A 1 10.56 -14.10 4.59
CA MET A 1 9.98 -13.19 5.60
C MET A 1 8.74 -13.83 6.20
N LYS A 2 8.62 -13.76 7.49
CA LYS A 2 7.47 -14.34 8.21
C LYS A 2 6.44 -13.27 8.51
N PHE A 3 5.18 -13.61 8.26
CA PHE A 3 4.03 -12.75 8.52
C PHE A 3 2.87 -13.57 9.06
N VAL A 4 1.94 -12.86 9.69
CA VAL A 4 0.61 -13.40 10.00
C VAL A 4 -0.31 -12.97 8.87
N ASP A 5 -1.03 -13.91 8.27
CA ASP A 5 -1.95 -13.56 7.18
C ASP A 5 -3.23 -12.92 7.72
N ALA A 6 -4.13 -12.51 6.80
CA ALA A 6 -5.38 -11.83 7.18
C ALA A 6 -6.33 -12.72 8.00
N TYR A 7 -6.07 -14.01 8.06
CA TYR A 7 -6.88 -14.98 8.81
C TYR A 7 -6.21 -15.42 10.12
N GLY A 8 -5.08 -14.79 10.48
CA GLY A 8 -4.38 -15.11 11.74
C GLY A 8 -3.41 -16.27 11.67
N LYS A 9 -3.12 -16.79 10.48
CA LYS A 9 -2.20 -17.91 10.28
C LYS A 9 -0.79 -17.42 9.96
N GLU A 10 0.20 -18.03 10.61
CA GLU A 10 1.60 -17.74 10.28
C GLU A 10 1.97 -18.30 8.90
N ARG A 11 2.63 -17.48 8.11
CA ARG A 11 3.09 -17.85 6.77
C ARG A 11 4.47 -17.29 6.50
N ASN A 12 5.21 -17.97 5.62
CA ASN A 12 6.50 -17.52 5.16
C ASN A 12 6.41 -17.07 3.71
N LEU A 13 6.70 -15.79 3.46
CA LEU A 13 6.80 -15.27 2.10
C LEU A 13 8.19 -15.60 1.56
N LYS A 14 8.23 -16.54 0.63
CA LYS A 14 9.47 -16.94 -0.05
C LYS A 14 9.80 -15.94 -1.16
N ASN A 15 11.09 -15.76 -1.41
CA ASN A 15 11.54 -14.91 -2.51
C ASN A 15 11.06 -13.45 -2.43
N ALA A 16 11.08 -12.87 -1.23
CA ALA A 16 10.69 -11.47 -1.05
C ALA A 16 11.51 -10.52 -1.92
N LYS A 17 12.75 -10.90 -2.26
CA LYS A 17 13.66 -10.09 -3.09
C LYS A 17 13.06 -9.68 -4.44
N LYS A 18 12.17 -10.48 -5.00
CA LYS A 18 11.54 -10.16 -6.30
C LYS A 18 10.63 -8.93 -6.22
N TYR A 19 10.22 -8.53 -5.01
CA TYR A 19 9.37 -7.36 -4.79
C TYR A 19 10.19 -6.11 -4.45
N LEU A 20 11.53 -6.20 -4.31
CA LEU A 20 12.34 -5.03 -4.01
C LEU A 20 12.09 -3.93 -5.03
N ILE A 21 11.88 -2.73 -4.52
CA ILE A 21 11.57 -1.58 -5.35
C ILE A 21 12.76 -1.24 -6.25
N ASP A 22 12.48 -0.90 -7.50
CA ASP A 22 13.45 -0.26 -8.38
C ASP A 22 13.04 1.20 -8.51
N TRP A 23 13.72 2.06 -7.78
CA TRP A 23 13.41 3.49 -7.73
C TRP A 23 13.52 4.18 -9.09
N ARG A 24 14.22 3.59 -10.04
CA ARG A 24 14.45 4.16 -11.37
C ARG A 24 13.34 3.86 -12.35
N LYS A 25 12.57 2.80 -12.10
CA LYS A 25 11.49 2.40 -13.00
C LYS A 25 10.19 3.12 -12.65
N PRO A 26 9.36 3.47 -13.66
CA PRO A 26 8.03 3.97 -13.38
C PRO A 26 7.16 2.87 -12.77
N SER A 27 6.16 3.29 -12.01
CA SER A 27 5.17 2.40 -11.44
C SER A 27 4.04 2.16 -12.44
N ARG A 28 3.05 1.35 -12.04
CA ARG A 28 1.88 0.96 -12.83
C ARG A 28 1.08 2.15 -13.38
N SER A 29 1.03 3.25 -12.64
CA SER A 29 0.30 4.45 -13.02
C SER A 29 1.18 5.68 -12.85
N LYS A 30 0.78 6.77 -13.50
CA LYS A 30 1.47 8.07 -13.35
C LYS A 30 1.39 8.57 -11.91
N PHE A 31 0.24 8.38 -11.27
CA PHE A 31 0.05 8.81 -9.89
C PHE A 31 0.93 8.01 -8.94
N GLN A 32 0.95 6.69 -9.06
CA GLN A 32 1.83 5.85 -8.24
C GLN A 32 3.30 6.20 -8.46
N THR A 33 3.69 6.51 -9.69
CA THR A 33 5.05 6.96 -10.01
C THR A 33 5.39 8.26 -9.28
N ALA A 34 4.46 9.20 -9.23
CA ALA A 34 4.65 10.46 -8.51
C ALA A 34 4.82 10.23 -7.00
N VAL A 35 4.02 9.35 -6.42
CA VAL A 35 4.14 8.97 -5.01
C VAL A 35 5.49 8.32 -4.75
N LYS A 36 5.91 7.43 -5.65
CA LYS A 36 7.22 6.76 -5.57
C LYS A 36 8.36 7.77 -5.53
N LYS A 37 8.34 8.77 -6.42
CA LYS A 37 9.36 9.82 -6.45
C LYS A 37 9.39 10.62 -5.15
N PHE A 38 8.23 10.90 -4.57
CA PHE A 38 8.15 11.57 -3.29
C PHE A 38 8.76 10.72 -2.18
N LEU A 39 8.43 9.43 -2.13
CA LEU A 39 8.93 8.51 -1.10
C LEU A 39 10.43 8.27 -1.19
N TYR A 40 11.00 8.32 -2.37
CA TYR A 40 12.45 8.11 -2.59
C TYR A 40 13.30 8.97 -1.67
N ARG A 41 12.91 10.22 -1.48
CA ARG A 41 13.62 11.19 -0.65
C ARG A 41 13.81 10.67 0.78
N TYR A 42 12.80 9.98 1.31
CA TYR A 42 12.78 9.51 2.69
C TYR A 42 13.22 8.06 2.83
N TRP A 43 13.04 7.26 1.80
CA TRP A 43 13.14 5.81 1.88
C TRP A 43 14.26 5.19 1.03
N LYS A 44 15.05 5.98 0.36
CA LYS A 44 16.10 5.47 -0.55
C LYS A 44 17.12 4.53 0.11
N ASN A 45 17.33 4.66 1.40
CA ASN A 45 18.30 3.84 2.15
C ASN A 45 17.64 2.71 2.94
N ASP A 46 16.33 2.55 2.81
CA ASP A 46 15.58 1.52 3.50
C ASP A 46 15.32 0.32 2.59
N ILE A 47 14.93 -0.79 3.21
CA ILE A 47 14.43 -1.95 2.48
C ILE A 47 12.96 -1.69 2.17
N VAL A 48 12.67 -1.40 0.90
CA VAL A 48 11.34 -1.06 0.43
C VAL A 48 10.93 -2.01 -0.69
N PHE A 49 9.68 -2.43 -0.65
CA PHE A 49 9.10 -3.29 -1.67
C PHE A 49 7.99 -2.55 -2.40
N GLU A 50 7.80 -2.89 -3.65
CA GLU A 50 6.70 -2.38 -4.48
C GLU A 50 5.86 -3.55 -4.97
N GLU A 51 4.54 -3.39 -5.02
CA GLU A 51 3.61 -4.47 -5.37
C GLU A 51 3.86 -5.70 -4.49
N PHE A 52 3.99 -5.48 -3.20
CA PHE A 52 4.39 -6.48 -2.23
C PHE A 52 3.23 -7.42 -1.92
N ARG A 53 3.44 -8.71 -2.10
CA ARG A 53 2.39 -9.71 -1.87
C ARG A 53 1.91 -9.72 -0.42
N VAL A 54 0.60 -9.58 -0.25
CA VAL A 54 -0.05 -9.85 1.03
C VAL A 54 -0.13 -11.36 1.15
N VAL A 55 0.79 -11.94 1.92
CA VAL A 55 0.99 -13.39 1.99
C VAL A 55 -0.30 -14.13 2.31
N GLY A 56 -0.52 -15.26 1.63
CA GLY A 56 -1.76 -16.01 1.77
C GLY A 56 -2.91 -15.49 0.93
N SER A 57 -2.65 -14.51 0.05
CA SER A 57 -3.66 -13.93 -0.84
C SER A 57 -3.05 -13.58 -2.20
N ARG A 58 -3.88 -13.10 -3.12
CA ARG A 58 -3.44 -12.55 -4.40
C ARG A 58 -3.30 -11.03 -4.36
N LEU A 59 -3.55 -10.44 -3.20
CA LEU A 59 -3.48 -8.99 -3.02
C LEU A 59 -2.03 -8.53 -2.85
N SER A 60 -1.79 -7.25 -3.10
CA SER A 60 -0.48 -6.65 -2.91
C SER A 60 -0.62 -5.27 -2.27
N LEU A 61 0.43 -4.85 -1.56
CA LEU A 61 0.58 -3.49 -1.07
C LEU A 61 1.41 -2.72 -2.09
N ASP A 62 0.98 -1.52 -2.45
CA ASP A 62 1.69 -0.73 -3.46
C ASP A 62 3.13 -0.45 -3.05
N PHE A 63 3.33 0.01 -1.83
CA PHE A 63 4.67 0.20 -1.25
C PHE A 63 4.70 -0.33 0.17
N TYR A 64 5.79 -1.00 0.54
CA TYR A 64 6.00 -1.46 1.91
C TYR A 64 7.45 -1.21 2.33
N ASN A 65 7.62 -0.41 3.38
CA ASN A 65 8.92 -0.15 4.00
C ASN A 65 9.11 -1.12 5.17
N ALA A 66 9.99 -2.10 5.00
CA ALA A 66 10.21 -3.14 6.01
C ALA A 66 10.97 -2.64 7.23
N ASN A 67 11.81 -1.62 7.09
CA ASN A 67 12.56 -1.05 8.21
C ASN A 67 11.65 -0.30 9.17
N LYS A 68 10.70 0.46 8.62
CA LYS A 68 9.81 1.32 9.40
C LYS A 68 8.45 0.68 9.65
N LYS A 69 8.16 -0.45 9.00
CA LYS A 69 6.85 -1.12 9.03
C LYS A 69 5.72 -0.17 8.65
N ILE A 70 5.90 0.48 7.51
CA ILE A 70 4.92 1.40 6.92
C ILE A 70 4.57 0.91 5.52
N ALA A 71 3.27 0.78 5.25
CA ALA A 71 2.77 0.50 3.91
C ALA A 71 2.05 1.73 3.38
N VAL A 72 2.13 1.94 2.07
CA VAL A 72 1.42 3.02 1.38
C VAL A 72 0.58 2.41 0.27
N GLU A 73 -0.70 2.72 0.28
CA GLU A 73 -1.64 2.35 -0.77
C GLU A 73 -2.00 3.57 -1.58
N VAL A 74 -1.87 3.46 -2.89
CA VAL A 74 -2.19 4.53 -3.82
C VAL A 74 -3.55 4.20 -4.43
N GLN A 75 -4.56 4.97 -4.04
CA GLN A 75 -5.93 4.71 -4.43
C GLN A 75 -6.23 5.23 -5.84
N GLY A 76 -7.07 4.51 -6.56
CA GLY A 76 -7.46 4.90 -7.90
C GLY A 76 -8.67 5.85 -7.91
N ALA A 77 -9.00 6.33 -9.12
CA ALA A 77 -10.10 7.27 -9.31
C ALA A 77 -11.47 6.71 -8.89
N GLN A 78 -11.65 5.40 -8.95
CA GLN A 78 -12.91 4.77 -8.56
C GLN A 78 -13.23 4.92 -7.08
N HIS A 79 -12.22 5.15 -6.23
CA HIS A 79 -12.45 5.42 -4.80
C HIS A 79 -13.06 6.80 -4.56
N THR A 80 -12.74 7.76 -5.41
CA THR A 80 -13.27 9.12 -5.29
C THR A 80 -14.63 9.28 -5.96
N LYS A 81 -14.98 8.34 -6.85
CA LYS A 81 -16.23 8.34 -7.59
C LYS A 81 -17.13 7.17 -7.20
N TYR A 82 -17.02 6.71 -5.97
CA TYR A 82 -17.69 5.49 -5.53
C TYR A 82 -19.22 5.55 -5.64
N VAL A 83 -19.82 6.74 -5.51
CA VAL A 83 -21.28 6.88 -5.60
C VAL A 83 -21.79 6.46 -6.99
N LYS A 84 -21.16 6.99 -8.05
CA LYS A 84 -21.51 6.59 -9.42
C LYS A 84 -21.20 5.11 -9.66
N PHE A 85 -20.05 4.67 -9.19
CA PHE A 85 -19.61 3.29 -9.31
C PHE A 85 -20.55 2.34 -8.58
N PHE A 86 -20.95 2.69 -7.36
CA PHE A 86 -21.85 1.89 -6.54
C PHE A 86 -23.19 1.66 -7.25
N HIS A 87 -23.79 2.71 -7.83
CA HIS A 87 -25.06 2.60 -8.52
C HIS A 87 -24.96 1.73 -9.79
N LYS A 88 -23.84 1.80 -10.50
CA LYS A 88 -23.66 1.04 -11.73
C LYS A 88 -23.12 -0.36 -11.50
N ASN A 89 -22.35 -0.57 -10.42
CA ASN A 89 -21.61 -1.80 -10.22
C ASN A 89 -21.40 -2.13 -8.74
N ARG A 90 -22.51 -2.42 -8.10
CA ARG A 90 -22.58 -2.71 -6.67
C ARG A 90 -21.64 -3.84 -6.24
N PHE A 91 -21.55 -4.91 -7.03
CA PHE A 91 -20.72 -6.07 -6.71
C PHE A 91 -19.23 -5.74 -6.74
N LYS A 92 -18.79 -4.97 -7.73
CA LYS A 92 -17.38 -4.56 -7.81
C LYS A 92 -16.98 -3.67 -6.64
N TYR A 93 -17.89 -2.80 -6.21
CA TYR A 93 -17.64 -1.96 -5.04
C TYR A 93 -17.51 -2.81 -3.76
N ALA A 94 -18.39 -3.77 -3.56
CA ALA A 94 -18.34 -4.69 -2.43
C ALA A 94 -17.04 -5.51 -2.42
N ASP A 95 -16.60 -6.00 -3.58
CA ASP A 95 -15.33 -6.72 -3.71
C ASP A 95 -14.14 -5.83 -3.34
N GLN A 96 -14.16 -4.57 -3.77
CA GLN A 96 -13.11 -3.62 -3.44
C GLN A 96 -13.01 -3.38 -1.92
N LEU A 97 -14.14 -3.23 -1.26
CA LEU A 97 -14.18 -3.08 0.20
C LEU A 97 -13.59 -4.29 0.91
N LYS A 98 -13.89 -5.51 0.45
CA LYS A 98 -13.34 -6.74 1.01
C LYS A 98 -11.82 -6.79 0.86
N ARG A 99 -11.31 -6.39 -0.30
CA ARG A 99 -9.86 -6.34 -0.55
C ARG A 99 -9.17 -5.36 0.38
N ASP A 100 -9.74 -4.16 0.51
CA ASP A 100 -9.20 -3.13 1.39
C ASP A 100 -9.19 -3.58 2.85
N GLU A 101 -10.26 -4.27 3.28
CA GLU A 101 -10.36 -4.82 4.62
C GLU A 101 -9.29 -5.88 4.88
N LYS A 102 -9.05 -6.79 3.93
CA LYS A 102 -8.00 -7.82 4.06
C LYS A 102 -6.61 -7.21 4.16
N LYS A 103 -6.34 -6.17 3.37
CA LYS A 103 -5.05 -5.48 3.46
C LYS A 103 -4.87 -4.80 4.82
N LEU A 104 -5.93 -4.18 5.31
CA LEU A 104 -5.90 -3.54 6.63
C LEU A 104 -5.70 -4.57 7.74
N ASP A 105 -6.40 -5.70 7.67
CA ASP A 105 -6.27 -6.79 8.64
C ASP A 105 -4.84 -7.36 8.64
N PHE A 106 -4.25 -7.55 7.46
CA PHE A 106 -2.86 -7.99 7.33
C PHE A 106 -1.91 -6.99 8.00
N CYS A 107 -2.10 -5.70 7.73
CA CYS A 107 -1.24 -4.66 8.31
C CYS A 107 -1.38 -4.64 9.84
N LYS A 108 -2.59 -4.71 10.36
CA LYS A 108 -2.83 -4.75 11.81
C LYS A 108 -2.19 -5.98 12.47
N ALA A 109 -2.32 -7.15 11.84
CA ALA A 109 -1.77 -8.39 12.37
C ALA A 109 -0.24 -8.38 12.45
N ASN A 110 0.41 -7.57 11.62
CA ASN A 110 1.87 -7.50 11.52
C ASN A 110 2.46 -6.18 12.04
N ASP A 111 1.68 -5.38 12.74
CA ASP A 111 2.08 -4.08 13.28
C ASP A 111 2.61 -3.13 12.19
N ILE A 112 1.99 -3.17 11.03
CA ILE A 112 2.31 -2.29 9.90
C ILE A 112 1.34 -1.13 9.90
N LYS A 113 1.85 0.10 9.85
CA LYS A 113 1.03 1.29 9.68
C LYS A 113 0.71 1.46 8.21
N LEU A 114 -0.56 1.67 7.90
CA LEU A 114 -1.03 1.81 6.52
C LEU A 114 -1.43 3.25 6.24
N ALA A 115 -0.78 3.86 5.24
CA ALA A 115 -1.16 5.17 4.72
C ALA A 115 -1.91 5.00 3.41
N GLU A 116 -2.88 5.85 3.17
CA GLU A 116 -3.63 5.89 1.93
C GLU A 116 -3.42 7.24 1.25
N VAL A 117 -3.16 7.23 -0.05
CA VAL A 117 -2.97 8.43 -0.86
C VAL A 117 -3.98 8.41 -2.00
N TYR A 118 -4.78 9.45 -2.10
CA TYR A 118 -5.84 9.58 -3.10
C TYR A 118 -5.44 10.56 -4.19
N PRO A 119 -6.05 10.47 -5.40
CA PRO A 119 -5.69 11.35 -6.52
C PRO A 119 -5.85 12.84 -6.24
N GLN A 120 -6.78 13.21 -5.36
CA GLN A 120 -7.02 14.60 -4.99
C GLN A 120 -6.04 15.12 -3.94
N ASP A 121 -5.26 14.25 -3.32
CA ASP A 121 -4.32 14.65 -2.27
C ASP A 121 -3.10 15.37 -2.85
N VAL A 122 -2.60 16.34 -2.10
CA VAL A 122 -1.28 16.91 -2.35
C VAL A 122 -0.28 16.06 -1.54
N VAL A 123 0.64 15.40 -2.23
CA VAL A 123 1.56 14.46 -1.61
C VAL A 123 2.69 15.21 -0.91
N THR A 124 2.57 15.33 0.40
CA THR A 124 3.53 16.02 1.27
C THR A 124 3.74 15.21 2.54
N ALA A 125 4.77 15.55 3.30
CA ALA A 125 4.99 14.93 4.61
C ALA A 125 3.80 15.13 5.55
N SER A 126 3.12 16.27 5.44
CA SER A 126 1.94 16.59 6.24
C SER A 126 0.78 15.61 6.01
N LEU A 127 0.60 15.15 4.76
CA LEU A 127 -0.40 14.15 4.42
C LEU A 127 -0.20 12.86 5.23
N PHE A 128 1.04 12.45 5.39
CA PHE A 128 1.39 11.24 6.17
C PHE A 128 1.27 11.48 7.67
N GLU A 129 1.64 12.66 8.14
CA GLU A 129 1.49 13.04 9.56
C GLU A 129 0.03 13.02 9.99
N ASP A 130 -0.88 13.44 9.13
CA ASP A 130 -2.33 13.40 9.38
C ASP A 130 -2.82 11.96 9.58
N GLN A 131 -2.09 10.98 9.10
CA GLN A 131 -2.36 9.55 9.28
C GLN A 131 -1.45 8.93 10.34
N GLU A 132 -0.84 9.75 11.19
CA GLU A 132 0.06 9.34 12.27
C GLU A 132 1.31 8.64 11.77
N ILE A 133 1.76 8.95 10.56
CA ILE A 133 2.99 8.45 9.96
C ILE A 133 3.94 9.61 9.75
N TYR A 134 5.09 9.56 10.42
CA TYR A 134 6.07 10.64 10.39
C TYR A 134 7.24 10.25 9.51
N LEU A 135 7.48 11.03 8.45
CA LEU A 135 8.59 10.83 7.52
C LEU A 135 9.76 11.71 7.94
N TRP A 136 10.94 11.13 7.96
CA TRP A 136 12.18 11.89 8.21
C TRP A 136 13.30 11.32 7.36
N ILE A 137 14.27 12.16 7.10
CA ILE A 137 15.46 11.80 6.31
C ILE A 137 16.55 11.23 7.21
#